data_59f3aeffa7c431da00d3a669d4b9cb40
#
_entry.id   59f3aeffa7c431da00d3a669d4b9cb40
#
_cell.length_a   1.000
_cell.length_b   1.000
_cell.length_c   1.000
_cell.angle_alpha   90.00
_cell.angle_beta   90.00
_cell.angle_gamma   90.00
#
_symmetry.space_group_name_H-M   'P 1'
#
loop_
_entity.id
_entity.type
_entity.pdbx_description
1 polymer ?
#
loop_
_entity_poly.entity_id
_entity_poly.type
_entity_poly.pdbx_seq_one_letter_code
_entity_poly.pdbx_strand_id
1 'polypeptide(L)'
;MKRLLTVALGFLVSVGLWGQTAFEEIAQQPSKAGGIYHMYPESGFSRPTPAPKGYKPFYISNYGRHVARFNSSNSMYDRFDQMMQKAHDDNALTEKGEDFYRRYHAQYPYCINRGGDLTEKGANQHRGIAKRMFTNYPSVFKGRGRIDARSTNVPRCILSMDYFCDQLKRLNPKLEIEKTVTRDDMAFLNPHSLVNPSVTPTDEGYNNKYAYWQDNYKAMCRENTNPEAFFSRLFKDWNYVKNFTDDPMKLEIDFYYLACSNQCLDYEESYWDLFTQEEINLLWEADSYRFFCSKGPDDIQGGRQWAFCKTLAEDFVKGAEKDIEEGRCARLRFGHDIAIMSFMTLMNIDGWSTPAPTPHDAKDLWQDYNVQMGANIQFVFYKNRKGDIIVRFMNNEEDVLFPIESAIAPYYDWAALKAYMEERIAVAEKIIATTQAPPKK
;
A
#
# COMPACT_ATOMS: atom_id res chain seq x y z
N MET A 1 -48.50 -38.54 34.78
CA MET A 1 -47.29 -37.73 34.99
C MET A 1 -46.93 -37.07 33.67
N LYS A 2 -47.29 -35.79 33.53
CA LYS A 2 -46.95 -34.96 32.34
C LYS A 2 -45.63 -34.26 32.60
N ARG A 3 -44.61 -34.53 31.77
CA ARG A 3 -43.34 -33.78 31.78
C ARG A 3 -43.52 -32.50 30.97
N LEU A 4 -43.42 -31.37 31.62
CA LEU A 4 -43.24 -30.07 30.95
C LEU A 4 -41.78 -29.97 30.45
N LEU A 5 -41.62 -29.79 29.15
CA LEU A 5 -40.37 -29.34 28.54
C LEU A 5 -40.35 -27.81 28.57
N THR A 6 -39.44 -27.25 29.38
CA THR A 6 -39.16 -25.81 29.36
C THR A 6 -38.12 -25.54 28.26
N VAL A 7 -38.59 -24.88 27.19
CA VAL A 7 -37.68 -24.37 26.13
C VAL A 7 -37.13 -23.03 26.60
N ALA A 8 -35.86 -22.97 26.97
CA ALA A 8 -35.18 -21.73 27.24
C ALA A 8 -34.81 -21.09 25.88
N LEU A 9 -35.48 -20.01 25.52
CA LEU A 9 -35.09 -19.13 24.42
C LEU A 9 -33.88 -18.31 24.88
N GLY A 10 -32.70 -18.68 24.46
CA GLY A 10 -31.50 -17.87 24.62
C GLY A 10 -31.58 -16.68 23.66
N PHE A 11 -31.79 -15.47 24.17
CA PHE A 11 -31.53 -14.23 23.45
C PHE A 11 -30.02 -14.13 23.26
N LEU A 12 -29.52 -14.44 22.06
CA LEU A 12 -28.21 -14.01 21.59
C LEU A 12 -28.28 -12.49 21.38
N VAL A 13 -27.86 -11.74 22.36
CA VAL A 13 -27.50 -10.33 22.18
C VAL A 13 -26.25 -10.34 21.29
N SER A 14 -26.43 -10.08 20.01
CA SER A 14 -25.35 -9.71 19.12
C SER A 14 -24.79 -8.37 19.61
N VAL A 15 -23.79 -8.41 20.47
CA VAL A 15 -22.92 -7.25 20.70
C VAL A 15 -22.22 -7.06 19.34
N GLY A 16 -22.70 -6.08 18.57
CA GLY A 16 -21.99 -5.61 17.40
C GLY A 16 -20.58 -5.23 17.88
N LEU A 17 -19.58 -5.95 17.46
CA LEU A 17 -18.20 -5.48 17.48
C LEU A 17 -18.17 -4.25 16.56
N TRP A 18 -18.35 -3.07 17.14
CA TRP A 18 -18.03 -1.82 16.49
C TRP A 18 -16.52 -1.88 16.27
N GLY A 19 -16.09 -2.04 15.01
CA GLY A 19 -14.69 -1.93 14.66
C GLY A 19 -14.17 -0.55 15.11
N GLN A 20 -12.90 -0.48 15.49
CA GLN A 20 -12.28 0.81 15.78
C GLN A 20 -12.38 1.70 14.56
N THR A 21 -12.65 2.99 14.75
CA THR A 21 -12.58 3.99 13.69
C THR A 21 -11.12 4.20 13.30
N ALA A 22 -10.87 4.66 12.07
CA ALA A 22 -9.52 4.96 11.62
C ALA A 22 -8.81 5.97 12.53
N PHE A 23 -9.52 6.95 13.06
CA PHE A 23 -8.96 7.94 13.99
C PHE A 23 -8.58 7.32 15.35
N GLU A 24 -9.34 6.37 15.86
CA GLU A 24 -8.98 5.61 17.07
C GLU A 24 -7.73 4.74 16.84
N GLU A 25 -7.60 4.13 15.68
CA GLU A 25 -6.42 3.36 15.30
C GLU A 25 -5.17 4.26 15.19
N ILE A 26 -5.29 5.44 14.60
CA ILE A 26 -4.20 6.43 14.50
C ILE A 26 -3.83 6.95 15.89
N ALA A 27 -4.80 7.20 16.76
CA ALA A 27 -4.53 7.64 18.13
C ALA A 27 -3.76 6.60 18.95
N GLN A 28 -4.04 5.31 18.72
CA GLN A 28 -3.30 4.21 19.35
C GLN A 28 -1.93 3.95 18.71
N GLN A 29 -1.82 4.13 17.40
CA GLN A 29 -0.59 3.94 16.64
C GLN A 29 -0.34 5.11 15.70
N PRO A 30 0.25 6.22 16.19
CA PRO A 30 0.45 7.45 15.41
C PRO A 30 1.18 7.27 14.07
N SER A 31 2.01 6.24 13.94
CA SER A 31 2.68 5.91 12.67
C SER A 31 1.70 5.59 11.53
N LYS A 32 0.46 5.16 11.82
CA LYS A 32 -0.60 4.95 10.82
C LYS A 32 -1.02 6.24 10.12
N ALA A 33 -0.91 7.39 10.80
CA ALA A 33 -1.13 8.68 10.17
C ALA A 33 -0.18 8.97 9.00
N GLY A 34 0.92 8.25 8.90
CA GLY A 34 1.79 8.28 7.72
C GLY A 34 1.18 7.65 6.46
N GLY A 35 -0.02 7.07 6.55
CA GLY A 35 -0.70 6.44 5.42
C GLY A 35 0.21 5.42 4.74
N ILE A 36 0.44 5.59 3.44
CA ILE A 36 1.34 4.74 2.67
C ILE A 36 2.81 4.73 3.16
N TYR A 37 3.22 5.65 4.02
CA TYR A 37 4.55 5.65 4.67
C TYR A 37 4.56 4.86 5.97
N HIS A 38 3.42 4.32 6.42
CA HIS A 38 3.39 3.42 7.55
C HIS A 38 4.37 2.26 7.35
N MET A 39 5.05 1.85 8.43
CA MET A 39 6.12 0.85 8.34
C MET A 39 5.58 -0.57 8.41
N TYR A 40 6.11 -1.47 7.58
CA TYR A 40 5.81 -2.90 7.71
C TYR A 40 6.24 -3.41 9.07
N PRO A 41 5.38 -4.15 9.78
CA PRO A 41 5.72 -4.64 11.11
C PRO A 41 6.89 -5.65 11.05
N GLU A 42 7.72 -5.65 12.08
CA GLU A 42 8.82 -6.60 12.20
C GLU A 42 8.38 -7.93 12.87
N SER A 43 7.32 -7.89 13.64
CA SER A 43 6.79 -9.01 14.44
C SER A 43 5.26 -8.91 14.55
N GLY A 44 4.65 -9.85 15.27
CA GLY A 44 3.20 -9.85 15.48
C GLY A 44 2.42 -10.64 14.44
N PHE A 45 3.10 -11.32 13.51
CA PHE A 45 2.43 -12.10 12.47
C PHE A 45 1.79 -13.37 13.04
N SER A 46 0.57 -13.61 12.62
CA SER A 46 -0.14 -14.85 12.91
C SER A 46 0.55 -16.04 12.25
N ARG A 47 0.44 -17.20 12.88
CA ARG A 47 0.86 -18.42 12.20
C ARG A 47 -0.07 -18.70 11.02
N PRO A 48 0.46 -19.15 9.87
CA PRO A 48 -0.39 -19.54 8.76
C PRO A 48 -1.48 -20.52 9.17
N THR A 49 -2.71 -20.28 8.73
CA THR A 49 -3.80 -21.26 8.91
C THR A 49 -3.35 -22.62 8.38
N PRO A 50 -3.47 -23.72 9.16
CA PRO A 50 -3.04 -25.03 8.71
C PRO A 50 -3.73 -25.47 7.43
N ALA A 51 -2.97 -26.03 6.50
CA ALA A 51 -3.53 -26.55 5.26
C ALA A 51 -4.50 -27.71 5.52
N PRO A 52 -5.58 -27.85 4.72
CA PRO A 52 -6.46 -29.00 4.77
C PRO A 52 -5.66 -30.33 4.65
N LYS A 53 -6.15 -31.37 5.33
CA LYS A 53 -5.46 -32.68 5.38
C LYS A 53 -5.14 -33.19 3.98
N GLY A 54 -3.87 -33.51 3.75
CA GLY A 54 -3.38 -34.09 2.48
C GLY A 54 -2.86 -33.04 1.49
N TYR A 55 -3.08 -31.77 1.71
CA TYR A 55 -2.54 -30.69 0.87
C TYR A 55 -1.19 -30.20 1.37
N LYS A 56 -0.29 -29.89 0.45
CA LYS A 56 1.04 -29.32 0.73
C LYS A 56 1.30 -28.12 -0.17
N PRO A 57 1.89 -27.02 0.34
CA PRO A 57 2.26 -25.90 -0.49
C PRO A 57 3.37 -26.28 -1.46
N PHE A 58 3.25 -25.82 -2.72
CA PHE A 58 4.20 -26.16 -3.78
C PHE A 58 4.58 -24.98 -4.70
N TYR A 59 3.75 -23.93 -4.75
CA TYR A 59 4.00 -22.74 -5.56
C TYR A 59 3.48 -21.48 -4.87
N ILE A 60 4.21 -20.37 -5.03
CA ILE A 60 3.82 -19.04 -4.52
C ILE A 60 3.87 -18.01 -5.64
N SER A 61 2.79 -17.24 -5.78
CA SER A 61 2.72 -16.07 -6.66
C SER A 61 2.54 -14.82 -5.81
N ASN A 62 3.52 -13.91 -5.84
CA ASN A 62 3.59 -12.74 -4.98
C ASN A 62 3.69 -11.44 -5.79
N TYR A 63 3.09 -10.37 -5.28
CA TYR A 63 3.39 -9.01 -5.65
C TYR A 63 3.70 -8.20 -4.40
N GLY A 64 4.89 -7.58 -4.34
CA GLY A 64 5.34 -6.76 -3.22
C GLY A 64 5.59 -5.32 -3.65
N ARG A 65 5.17 -4.37 -2.82
CA ARG A 65 5.56 -2.98 -2.89
C ARG A 65 7.03 -2.83 -2.48
N HIS A 66 7.74 -1.83 -3.06
CA HIS A 66 9.05 -1.43 -2.52
C HIS A 66 8.94 -1.07 -1.02
N VAL A 67 10.03 -1.16 -0.31
CA VAL A 67 10.15 -0.95 1.14
C VAL A 67 10.45 0.50 1.51
N ALA A 68 10.65 0.75 2.81
CA ALA A 68 10.96 2.06 3.37
C ALA A 68 12.11 2.75 2.65
N ARG A 69 11.95 4.05 2.42
CA ARG A 69 12.82 4.89 1.60
C ARG A 69 12.79 6.34 2.06
N PHE A 70 13.78 7.10 1.64
CA PHE A 70 13.75 8.56 1.70
C PHE A 70 12.56 9.12 0.91
N ASN A 71 12.14 10.35 1.22
CA ASN A 71 11.18 11.06 0.37
C ASN A 71 11.67 11.02 -1.09
N SER A 72 10.74 10.97 -2.05
CA SER A 72 11.09 10.84 -3.46
C SER A 72 11.70 12.10 -4.07
N SER A 73 11.65 13.24 -3.38
CA SER A 73 12.14 14.53 -3.86
C SER A 73 13.27 15.09 -2.97
N ASN A 74 14.44 15.27 -3.56
CA ASN A 74 15.53 16.00 -2.89
C ASN A 74 15.13 17.46 -2.61
N SER A 75 14.43 18.10 -3.54
CA SER A 75 14.01 19.52 -3.40
C SER A 75 13.13 19.78 -2.17
N MET A 76 12.44 18.75 -1.67
CA MET A 76 11.69 18.88 -0.41
C MET A 76 12.64 19.07 0.77
N TYR A 77 13.68 18.26 0.87
CA TYR A 77 14.66 18.38 1.94
C TYR A 77 15.40 19.71 1.90
N ASP A 78 15.87 20.12 0.72
CA ASP A 78 16.61 21.36 0.51
C ASP A 78 15.76 22.59 0.87
N ARG A 79 14.48 22.58 0.45
CA ARG A 79 13.55 23.70 0.71
C ARG A 79 13.29 23.88 2.20
N PHE A 80 13.09 22.81 2.94
CA PHE A 80 12.87 22.90 4.40
C PHE A 80 14.10 23.42 5.13
N ASP A 81 15.29 22.94 4.79
CA ASP A 81 16.52 23.43 5.42
C ASP A 81 16.73 24.92 5.14
N GLN A 82 16.63 25.35 3.89
CA GLN A 82 16.80 26.75 3.49
C GLN A 82 15.74 27.67 4.13
N MET A 83 14.48 27.23 4.19
CA MET A 83 13.40 28.00 4.80
C MET A 83 13.64 28.19 6.29
N MET A 84 13.95 27.13 7.00
CA MET A 84 14.12 27.18 8.45
C MET A 84 15.42 27.89 8.85
N GLN A 85 16.50 27.72 8.07
CA GLN A 85 17.74 28.49 8.27
C GLN A 85 17.49 29.99 8.13
N LYS A 86 16.79 30.40 7.05
CA LYS A 86 16.48 31.82 6.86
C LYS A 86 15.59 32.38 7.99
N ALA A 87 14.61 31.63 8.44
CA ALA A 87 13.74 32.05 9.53
C ALA A 87 14.47 32.15 10.86
N HIS A 88 15.46 31.27 11.09
CA HIS A 88 16.37 31.38 12.23
C HIS A 88 17.21 32.68 12.16
N ASP A 89 17.86 32.94 11.03
CA ASP A 89 18.73 34.11 10.82
C ASP A 89 17.94 35.41 10.97
N ASP A 90 16.69 35.44 10.54
CA ASP A 90 15.77 36.58 10.67
C ASP A 90 15.15 36.71 12.09
N ASN A 91 15.49 35.81 13.02
CA ASN A 91 14.89 35.72 14.36
C ASN A 91 13.35 35.64 14.32
N ALA A 92 12.80 34.97 13.33
CA ALA A 92 11.36 34.86 13.08
C ALA A 92 10.71 33.65 13.76
N LEU A 93 11.50 32.70 14.28
CA LEU A 93 11.02 31.44 14.88
C LEU A 93 10.56 31.63 16.33
N THR A 94 9.52 30.92 16.72
CA THR A 94 9.16 30.66 18.13
C THR A 94 10.15 29.68 18.76
N GLU A 95 10.03 29.42 20.06
CA GLU A 95 10.82 28.35 20.72
C GLU A 95 10.62 26.97 20.06
N LYS A 96 9.38 26.61 19.67
CA LYS A 96 9.08 25.38 18.96
C LYS A 96 9.65 25.38 17.54
N GLY A 97 9.62 26.51 16.86
CA GLY A 97 10.25 26.67 15.55
C GLY A 97 11.77 26.52 15.61
N GLU A 98 12.43 27.07 16.61
CA GLU A 98 13.88 26.92 16.86
C GLU A 98 14.24 25.48 17.20
N ASP A 99 13.39 24.76 17.96
CA ASP A 99 13.59 23.34 18.26
C ASP A 99 13.50 22.51 16.99
N PHE A 100 12.47 22.71 16.16
CA PHE A 100 12.35 22.03 14.87
C PHE A 100 13.53 22.35 13.95
N TYR A 101 13.94 23.62 13.83
CA TYR A 101 15.10 24.03 13.04
C TYR A 101 16.35 23.25 13.45
N ARG A 102 16.69 23.23 14.76
CA ARG A 102 17.87 22.51 15.25
C ARG A 102 17.85 21.02 14.87
N ARG A 103 16.71 20.35 15.11
CA ARG A 103 16.54 18.92 14.84
C ARG A 103 16.64 18.65 13.34
N TYR A 104 15.95 19.44 12.54
CA TYR A 104 15.91 19.25 11.10
C TYR A 104 17.26 19.57 10.44
N HIS A 105 17.90 20.66 10.80
CA HIS A 105 19.22 21.06 10.31
C HIS A 105 20.30 20.02 10.65
N ALA A 106 20.23 19.41 11.83
CA ALA A 106 21.12 18.31 12.22
C ALA A 106 20.89 17.03 11.38
N GLN A 107 19.64 16.76 10.97
CA GLN A 107 19.30 15.63 10.13
C GLN A 107 19.58 15.88 8.64
N TYR A 108 19.48 17.10 8.16
CA TYR A 108 19.52 17.44 6.73
C TYR A 108 20.73 16.86 5.99
N PRO A 109 21.99 16.89 6.52
CA PRO A 109 23.13 16.26 5.87
C PRO A 109 22.97 14.76 5.56
N TYR A 110 22.18 14.04 6.38
CA TYR A 110 21.84 12.65 6.15
C TYR A 110 20.87 12.47 4.97
N CYS A 111 20.09 13.49 4.62
CA CYS A 111 19.08 13.45 3.57
C CYS A 111 19.56 13.93 2.18
N ILE A 112 20.68 14.65 2.12
CA ILE A 112 21.18 15.29 0.89
C ILE A 112 21.39 14.25 -0.23
N ASN A 113 20.77 14.52 -1.39
CA ASN A 113 20.87 13.69 -2.61
C ASN A 113 20.41 12.23 -2.44
N ARG A 114 19.60 11.93 -1.42
CA ARG A 114 19.09 10.60 -1.16
C ARG A 114 17.62 10.39 -1.53
N GLY A 115 17.05 11.33 -2.27
CA GLY A 115 15.65 11.26 -2.69
C GLY A 115 15.31 9.96 -3.42
N GLY A 116 14.41 9.17 -2.83
CA GLY A 116 13.95 7.88 -3.36
C GLY A 116 14.83 6.68 -3.04
N ASP A 117 16.00 6.87 -2.40
CA ASP A 117 16.87 5.78 -1.94
C ASP A 117 16.17 4.91 -0.90
N LEU A 118 16.43 3.61 -0.92
CA LEU A 118 16.00 2.72 0.16
C LEU A 118 16.82 2.97 1.43
N THR A 119 16.18 2.76 2.58
CA THR A 119 16.83 2.78 3.89
C THR A 119 17.24 1.37 4.32
N GLU A 120 18.10 1.25 5.34
CA GLU A 120 18.44 -0.07 5.91
C GLU A 120 17.22 -0.70 6.58
N LYS A 121 16.36 0.10 7.25
CA LYS A 121 15.04 -0.35 7.72
C LYS A 121 14.26 -1.01 6.57
N GLY A 122 14.25 -0.36 5.40
CA GLY A 122 13.61 -0.92 4.21
C GLY A 122 14.23 -2.24 3.76
N ALA A 123 15.55 -2.30 3.65
CA ALA A 123 16.23 -3.54 3.30
C ALA A 123 15.87 -4.69 4.26
N ASN A 124 15.81 -4.39 5.55
CA ASN A 124 15.45 -5.38 6.59
C ASN A 124 13.98 -5.82 6.51
N GLN A 125 13.04 -4.94 6.08
CA GLN A 125 11.66 -5.33 5.82
C GLN A 125 11.60 -6.45 4.77
N HIS A 126 12.24 -6.31 3.61
CA HIS A 126 12.22 -7.36 2.58
C HIS A 126 12.96 -8.62 3.00
N ARG A 127 14.09 -8.50 3.69
CA ARG A 127 14.77 -9.67 4.28
C ARG A 127 13.86 -10.42 5.25
N GLY A 128 13.11 -9.68 6.08
CA GLY A 128 12.14 -10.23 7.03
C GLY A 128 10.99 -10.97 6.33
N ILE A 129 10.34 -10.35 5.35
CA ILE A 129 9.24 -10.95 4.57
C ILE A 129 9.73 -12.22 3.86
N ALA A 130 10.89 -12.17 3.19
CA ALA A 130 11.47 -13.33 2.52
C ALA A 130 11.78 -14.48 3.49
N LYS A 131 12.32 -14.16 4.68
CA LYS A 131 12.60 -15.14 5.73
C LYS A 131 11.32 -15.80 6.25
N ARG A 132 10.26 -15.02 6.50
CA ARG A 132 8.97 -15.58 6.96
C ARG A 132 8.31 -16.41 5.87
N MET A 133 8.30 -15.96 4.61
CA MET A 133 7.80 -16.75 3.48
C MET A 133 8.53 -18.09 3.37
N PHE A 134 9.85 -18.10 3.44
CA PHE A 134 10.66 -19.34 3.41
C PHE A 134 10.33 -20.26 4.61
N THR A 135 10.21 -19.69 5.80
CA THR A 135 9.97 -20.44 7.04
C THR A 135 8.56 -21.04 7.08
N ASN A 136 7.56 -20.29 6.59
CA ASN A 136 6.16 -20.69 6.58
C ASN A 136 5.88 -21.74 5.50
N TYR A 137 6.63 -21.71 4.39
CA TYR A 137 6.40 -22.59 3.22
C TYR A 137 7.68 -23.34 2.79
N PRO A 138 8.34 -24.09 3.68
CA PRO A 138 9.65 -24.68 3.42
C PRO A 138 9.63 -25.71 2.28
N SER A 139 8.50 -26.34 2.00
CA SER A 139 8.38 -27.31 0.89
C SER A 139 8.43 -26.64 -0.49
N VAL A 140 8.04 -25.36 -0.61
CA VAL A 140 8.10 -24.57 -1.85
C VAL A 140 9.55 -24.32 -2.25
N PHE A 141 10.39 -24.00 -1.28
CA PHE A 141 11.78 -23.58 -1.50
C PHE A 141 12.81 -24.70 -1.32
N LYS A 142 12.36 -25.95 -1.34
CA LYS A 142 13.25 -27.12 -1.17
C LYS A 142 14.08 -27.42 -2.42
N GLY A 143 15.35 -27.75 -2.23
CA GLY A 143 16.23 -28.21 -3.30
C GLY A 143 16.56 -27.09 -4.31
N ARG A 144 16.53 -27.41 -5.61
CA ARG A 144 16.80 -26.49 -6.72
C ARG A 144 15.50 -25.84 -7.24
N GLY A 145 14.75 -25.20 -6.35
CA GLY A 145 13.54 -24.48 -6.75
C GLY A 145 13.85 -23.35 -7.74
N ARG A 146 13.10 -23.30 -8.85
CA ARG A 146 13.23 -22.22 -9.84
C ARG A 146 12.25 -21.11 -9.54
N ILE A 147 12.75 -19.87 -9.48
CA ILE A 147 12.00 -18.67 -9.14
C ILE A 147 12.13 -17.66 -10.28
N ASP A 148 11.01 -17.12 -10.75
CA ASP A 148 10.93 -15.97 -11.64
C ASP A 148 10.70 -14.71 -10.80
N ALA A 149 11.67 -13.80 -10.73
CA ALA A 149 11.59 -12.56 -9.98
C ALA A 149 11.62 -11.36 -10.95
N ARG A 150 10.60 -10.50 -10.87
CA ARG A 150 10.41 -9.36 -11.76
C ARG A 150 10.22 -8.07 -11.00
N SER A 151 10.77 -6.99 -11.50
CA SER A 151 10.63 -5.66 -10.90
C SER A 151 10.27 -4.61 -11.93
N THR A 152 9.56 -3.57 -11.50
CA THR A 152 9.51 -2.32 -12.28
C THR A 152 10.93 -1.79 -12.48
N ASN A 153 11.12 -0.97 -13.51
CA ASN A 153 12.41 -0.35 -13.83
C ASN A 153 12.80 0.81 -12.87
N VAL A 154 12.10 0.95 -11.76
CA VAL A 154 12.38 1.98 -10.75
C VAL A 154 13.44 1.45 -9.78
N PRO A 155 14.55 2.18 -9.53
CA PRO A 155 15.67 1.69 -8.73
C PRO A 155 15.31 1.09 -7.38
N ARG A 156 14.38 1.74 -6.62
CA ARG A 156 13.93 1.22 -5.32
C ARG A 156 13.22 -0.13 -5.41
N CYS A 157 12.49 -0.39 -6.52
CA CYS A 157 11.82 -1.69 -6.72
C CYS A 157 12.84 -2.77 -7.11
N ILE A 158 13.84 -2.43 -7.92
CA ILE A 158 14.94 -3.33 -8.30
C ILE A 158 15.73 -3.76 -7.07
N LEU A 159 16.11 -2.80 -6.21
CA LEU A 159 16.82 -3.10 -4.96
C LEU A 159 15.94 -3.90 -3.98
N SER A 160 14.63 -3.61 -3.94
CA SER A 160 13.66 -4.39 -3.16
C SER A 160 13.64 -5.85 -3.59
N MET A 161 13.57 -6.12 -4.90
CA MET A 161 13.69 -7.46 -5.46
C MET A 161 15.02 -8.11 -5.06
N ASP A 162 16.09 -7.35 -5.10
CA ASP A 162 17.43 -7.87 -4.82
C ASP A 162 17.57 -8.30 -3.37
N TYR A 163 17.18 -7.47 -2.39
CA TYR A 163 17.22 -7.81 -0.97
C TYR A 163 16.35 -9.03 -0.63
N PHE A 164 15.18 -9.14 -1.25
CA PHE A 164 14.28 -10.28 -1.04
C PHE A 164 14.91 -11.57 -1.58
N CYS A 165 15.37 -11.56 -2.82
CA CYS A 165 15.97 -12.71 -3.50
C CYS A 165 17.30 -13.14 -2.85
N ASP A 166 18.13 -12.18 -2.44
CA ASP A 166 19.37 -12.46 -1.72
C ASP A 166 19.08 -13.18 -0.39
N GLN A 167 18.07 -12.74 0.35
CA GLN A 167 17.67 -13.42 1.57
C GLN A 167 17.21 -14.86 1.32
N LEU A 168 16.44 -15.12 0.27
CA LEU A 168 16.06 -16.48 -0.11
C LEU A 168 17.30 -17.33 -0.48
N LYS A 169 18.27 -16.75 -1.20
CA LYS A 169 19.53 -17.43 -1.54
C LYS A 169 20.39 -17.72 -0.32
N ARG A 170 20.40 -16.83 0.69
CA ARG A 170 21.10 -17.10 1.98
C ARG A 170 20.47 -18.27 2.73
N LEU A 171 19.15 -18.41 2.69
CA LEU A 171 18.42 -19.51 3.34
C LEU A 171 18.55 -20.84 2.57
N ASN A 172 18.55 -20.80 1.23
CA ASN A 172 18.83 -21.94 0.36
C ASN A 172 19.68 -21.55 -0.84
N PRO A 173 21.01 -21.74 -0.79
CA PRO A 173 21.90 -21.41 -1.90
C PRO A 173 21.64 -22.18 -3.21
N LYS A 174 20.88 -23.27 -3.17
CA LYS A 174 20.55 -24.10 -4.34
C LYS A 174 19.39 -23.54 -5.18
N LEU A 175 18.65 -22.53 -4.70
CA LEU A 175 17.59 -21.90 -5.47
C LEU A 175 18.16 -21.27 -6.76
N GLU A 176 17.43 -21.44 -7.85
CA GLU A 176 17.73 -20.83 -9.14
C GLU A 176 16.76 -19.65 -9.33
N ILE A 177 17.27 -18.42 -9.13
CA ILE A 177 16.47 -17.20 -9.20
C ILE A 177 16.83 -16.42 -10.45
N GLU A 178 15.90 -16.36 -11.40
CA GLU A 178 15.99 -15.52 -12.57
C GLU A 178 15.43 -14.13 -12.20
N LYS A 179 16.22 -13.07 -12.35
CA LYS A 179 15.84 -11.68 -12.08
C LYS A 179 15.66 -10.93 -13.39
N THR A 180 14.49 -10.38 -13.63
CA THR A 180 14.14 -9.68 -14.87
C THR A 180 13.62 -8.28 -14.59
N VAL A 181 14.10 -7.30 -15.37
CA VAL A 181 13.62 -5.91 -15.36
C VAL A 181 13.49 -5.47 -16.81
N THR A 182 12.27 -5.46 -17.32
CA THR A 182 11.99 -5.05 -18.70
C THR A 182 10.93 -3.95 -18.76
N ARG A 183 10.88 -3.24 -19.88
CA ARG A 183 9.81 -2.27 -20.13
C ARG A 183 8.47 -2.95 -20.38
N ASP A 184 8.49 -4.13 -20.95
CA ASP A 184 7.27 -4.90 -21.27
C ASP A 184 6.57 -5.35 -19.98
N ASP A 185 7.33 -5.71 -18.94
CA ASP A 185 6.79 -6.09 -17.64
C ASP A 185 6.08 -4.93 -16.93
N MET A 186 6.36 -3.68 -17.31
CA MET A 186 5.65 -2.51 -16.76
C MET A 186 4.14 -2.57 -17.03
N ALA A 187 3.70 -3.28 -18.05
CA ALA A 187 2.29 -3.45 -18.37
C ALA A 187 1.48 -4.04 -17.22
N PHE A 188 2.06 -4.95 -16.44
CA PHE A 188 1.40 -5.57 -15.29
C PHE A 188 2.04 -5.20 -13.95
N LEU A 189 3.33 -4.85 -13.90
CA LEU A 189 4.00 -4.46 -12.65
C LEU A 189 3.64 -3.03 -12.21
N ASN A 190 3.32 -2.16 -13.15
CA ASN A 190 2.88 -0.80 -12.89
C ASN A 190 1.75 -0.40 -13.84
N PRO A 191 0.56 -1.04 -13.71
CA PRO A 191 -0.56 -0.87 -14.64
C PRO A 191 -1.06 0.57 -14.76
N HIS A 192 -0.67 1.43 -13.80
CA HIS A 192 -1.02 2.85 -13.80
C HIS A 192 0.03 3.74 -14.45
N SER A 193 1.08 3.19 -15.01
CA SER A 193 2.12 3.97 -15.67
C SER A 193 1.64 4.48 -17.03
N LEU A 194 1.81 5.78 -17.27
CA LEU A 194 1.54 6.41 -18.58
C LEU A 194 2.41 5.86 -19.71
N VAL A 195 3.54 5.23 -19.39
CA VAL A 195 4.41 4.58 -20.37
C VAL A 195 4.00 3.14 -20.69
N ASN A 196 2.91 2.66 -20.09
CA ASN A 196 2.39 1.33 -20.38
C ASN A 196 1.44 1.38 -21.58
N PRO A 197 1.83 0.86 -22.78
CA PRO A 197 0.99 0.89 -23.96
C PRO A 197 -0.31 0.08 -23.82
N SER A 198 -0.35 -0.87 -22.88
CA SER A 198 -1.57 -1.67 -22.61
C SER A 198 -2.61 -0.90 -21.79
N VAL A 199 -2.24 0.24 -21.21
CA VAL A 199 -3.09 1.07 -20.35
C VAL A 199 -3.43 2.39 -21.04
N THR A 200 -3.59 2.40 -22.36
CA THR A 200 -3.91 3.57 -23.15
C THR A 200 -3.04 4.81 -22.83
N PRO A 201 -1.98 5.06 -23.62
CA PRO A 201 -1.10 6.24 -23.47
C PRO A 201 -1.83 7.56 -23.59
N THR A 202 -3.05 7.54 -24.13
CA THR A 202 -3.89 8.71 -24.40
C THR A 202 -4.87 9.04 -23.27
N ASP A 203 -4.93 8.22 -22.20
CA ASP A 203 -5.87 8.42 -21.10
C ASP A 203 -5.29 9.39 -20.06
N GLU A 204 -5.04 10.62 -20.47
CA GLU A 204 -4.46 11.67 -19.61
C GLU A 204 -5.36 12.02 -18.42
N GLY A 205 -6.68 11.77 -18.51
CA GLY A 205 -7.63 12.03 -17.42
C GLY A 205 -7.49 11.06 -16.27
N TYR A 206 -6.96 9.87 -16.52
CA TYR A 206 -6.86 8.82 -15.52
C TYR A 206 -5.80 9.10 -14.45
N ASN A 207 -4.67 9.66 -14.81
CA ASN A 207 -3.49 9.59 -13.97
C ASN A 207 -2.95 10.95 -13.54
N ASN A 208 -3.62 12.03 -13.82
CA ASN A 208 -2.98 13.30 -13.62
C ASN A 208 -3.90 14.41 -13.10
N LYS A 209 -3.33 15.60 -13.06
CA LYS A 209 -3.89 16.83 -12.51
C LYS A 209 -5.24 17.30 -13.08
N TYR A 210 -5.82 16.58 -14.04
CA TYR A 210 -7.12 16.89 -14.66
C TYR A 210 -8.23 15.93 -14.25
N ALA A 211 -7.96 14.96 -13.36
CA ALA A 211 -8.96 14.02 -12.90
C ALA A 211 -10.02 14.72 -12.03
N TYR A 212 -11.29 14.36 -12.18
CA TYR A 212 -12.40 14.96 -11.44
C TYR A 212 -12.29 14.89 -9.93
N TRP A 213 -11.71 13.80 -9.41
CA TRP A 213 -11.50 13.61 -7.98
C TRP A 213 -10.64 14.72 -7.34
N GLN A 214 -9.83 15.42 -8.13
CA GLN A 214 -8.95 16.46 -7.59
C GLN A 214 -9.70 17.66 -7.02
N ASP A 215 -10.86 17.99 -7.53
CA ASP A 215 -11.65 19.09 -7.00
C ASP A 215 -12.18 18.74 -5.59
N ASN A 216 -12.66 17.49 -5.39
CA ASN A 216 -13.08 16.98 -4.09
C ASN A 216 -11.89 16.88 -3.11
N TYR A 217 -10.76 16.37 -3.57
CA TYR A 217 -9.53 16.32 -2.76
C TYR A 217 -9.08 17.71 -2.31
N LYS A 218 -9.06 18.69 -3.21
CA LYS A 218 -8.72 20.07 -2.87
C LYS A 218 -9.73 20.72 -1.91
N ALA A 219 -11.01 20.36 -2.03
CA ALA A 219 -12.02 20.82 -1.08
C ALA A 219 -11.71 20.28 0.33
N MET A 220 -11.50 18.97 0.42
CA MET A 220 -11.13 18.32 1.69
C MET A 220 -9.82 18.89 2.29
N CYS A 221 -8.80 19.15 1.46
CA CYS A 221 -7.58 19.81 1.95
C CYS A 221 -7.88 21.17 2.56
N ARG A 222 -8.76 22.00 1.94
CA ARG A 222 -9.15 23.31 2.50
C ARG A 222 -9.91 23.19 3.81
N GLU A 223 -10.72 22.16 3.96
CA GLU A 223 -11.49 21.90 5.19
C GLU A 223 -10.60 21.36 6.30
N ASN A 224 -9.61 20.54 5.94
CA ASN A 224 -8.79 19.77 6.88
C ASN A 224 -7.45 20.43 7.23
N THR A 225 -7.16 21.65 6.75
CA THR A 225 -5.94 22.39 7.07
C THR A 225 -6.27 23.71 7.77
N ASN A 226 -5.35 24.15 8.63
CA ASN A 226 -5.41 25.46 9.27
C ASN A 226 -3.99 26.06 9.34
N PRO A 227 -3.49 26.63 8.22
CA PRO A 227 -2.13 27.16 8.14
C PRO A 227 -1.81 28.19 9.20
N GLU A 228 -2.78 29.08 9.55
CA GLU A 228 -2.57 30.09 10.59
C GLU A 228 -2.30 29.43 11.94
N ALA A 229 -3.12 28.46 12.35
CA ALA A 229 -2.93 27.75 13.62
C ALA A 229 -1.63 26.93 13.62
N PHE A 230 -1.33 26.24 12.53
CA PHE A 230 -0.10 25.44 12.40
C PHE A 230 1.16 26.34 12.45
N PHE A 231 1.23 27.36 11.60
CA PHE A 231 2.43 28.19 11.49
C PHE A 231 2.63 29.17 12.66
N SER A 232 1.57 29.56 13.37
CA SER A 232 1.70 30.34 14.62
C SER A 232 2.44 29.58 15.72
N ARG A 233 2.53 28.27 15.65
CA ARG A 233 3.37 27.48 16.58
C ARG A 233 4.85 27.55 16.23
N LEU A 234 5.19 27.75 14.96
CA LEU A 234 6.58 27.72 14.47
C LEU A 234 7.17 29.13 14.26
N PHE A 235 6.35 30.11 13.90
CA PHE A 235 6.79 31.46 13.56
C PHE A 235 6.13 32.50 14.49
N LYS A 236 6.88 33.53 14.92
CA LYS A 236 6.38 34.63 15.75
C LYS A 236 5.26 35.42 15.07
N ASP A 237 5.33 35.54 13.74
CA ASP A 237 4.25 35.99 12.87
C ASP A 237 4.01 34.90 11.81
N TRP A 238 2.83 34.28 11.79
CA TRP A 238 2.53 33.23 10.85
C TRP A 238 2.60 33.70 9.38
N ASN A 239 2.37 35.00 9.12
CA ASN A 239 2.50 35.55 7.77
C ASN A 239 3.93 35.50 7.22
N TYR A 240 4.93 35.24 8.07
CA TYR A 240 6.32 35.09 7.65
C TYR A 240 6.47 33.98 6.59
N VAL A 241 5.60 32.93 6.62
CA VAL A 241 5.63 31.86 5.63
C VAL A 241 5.36 32.33 4.21
N LYS A 242 4.71 33.48 4.02
CA LYS A 242 4.45 34.09 2.70
C LYS A 242 5.73 34.53 1.98
N ASN A 243 6.86 34.58 2.66
CA ASN A 243 8.17 34.78 2.05
C ASN A 243 8.65 33.56 1.27
N PHE A 244 8.03 32.37 1.50
CA PHE A 244 8.47 31.10 0.93
C PHE A 244 7.41 30.43 0.05
N THR A 245 6.15 30.84 0.15
CA THR A 245 5.05 30.25 -0.60
C THR A 245 3.86 31.18 -0.74
N ASP A 246 3.20 31.10 -1.90
CA ASP A 246 1.88 31.71 -2.13
C ASP A 246 0.73 30.77 -1.68
N ASP A 247 1.05 29.53 -1.31
CA ASP A 247 0.10 28.50 -0.87
C ASP A 247 0.50 27.94 0.51
N PRO A 248 0.14 28.62 1.60
CA PRO A 248 0.41 28.14 2.96
C PRO A 248 -0.26 26.78 3.28
N MET A 249 -1.42 26.49 2.73
CA MET A 249 -2.09 25.20 2.88
C MET A 249 -1.21 24.06 2.33
N LYS A 250 -0.68 24.25 1.13
CA LYS A 250 0.24 23.26 0.55
C LYS A 250 1.50 23.10 1.39
N LEU A 251 2.02 24.19 1.97
CA LEU A 251 3.20 24.11 2.83
C LEU A 251 2.91 23.32 4.13
N GLU A 252 1.75 23.50 4.76
CA GLU A 252 1.32 22.68 5.91
C GLU A 252 1.26 21.19 5.54
N ILE A 253 0.67 20.84 4.38
CA ILE A 253 0.63 19.48 3.87
C ILE A 253 2.07 18.96 3.60
N ASP A 254 2.99 19.78 3.13
CA ASP A 254 4.38 19.38 2.93
C ASP A 254 5.09 19.07 4.25
N PHE A 255 4.79 19.80 5.35
CA PHE A 255 5.25 19.45 6.70
C PHE A 255 4.69 18.10 7.18
N TYR A 256 3.41 17.84 6.90
CA TYR A 256 2.83 16.53 7.18
C TYR A 256 3.56 15.41 6.40
N TYR A 257 3.81 15.58 5.09
CA TYR A 257 4.59 14.60 4.33
C TYR A 257 6.03 14.44 4.81
N LEU A 258 6.63 15.48 5.35
CA LEU A 258 7.93 15.37 6.02
C LEU A 258 7.83 14.45 7.24
N ALA A 259 6.83 14.64 8.10
CA ALA A 259 6.60 13.78 9.26
C ALA A 259 6.30 12.32 8.84
N CYS A 260 5.43 12.12 7.82
CA CYS A 260 5.11 10.80 7.27
C CYS A 260 6.36 10.06 6.79
N SER A 261 7.19 10.71 5.97
CA SER A 261 8.35 10.06 5.35
C SER A 261 9.50 9.85 6.33
N ASN A 262 9.58 10.66 7.39
CA ASN A 262 10.68 10.60 8.35
C ASN A 262 10.72 9.27 9.13
N GLN A 263 9.57 8.68 9.42
CA GLN A 263 9.50 7.35 10.07
C GLN A 263 10.18 6.23 9.27
N CYS A 264 10.36 6.42 7.96
CA CYS A 264 11.04 5.48 7.09
C CYS A 264 12.57 5.55 7.18
N LEU A 265 13.12 6.60 7.79
CA LEU A 265 14.56 6.84 7.85
C LEU A 265 15.19 6.05 8.99
N ASP A 266 16.49 5.74 8.84
CA ASP A 266 17.31 5.15 9.90
C ASP A 266 17.79 6.20 10.90
N TYR A 267 17.36 7.45 10.74
CA TYR A 267 17.61 8.55 11.64
C TYR A 267 16.47 8.62 12.67
N GLU A 268 16.80 8.54 13.96
CA GLU A 268 15.82 8.48 15.05
C GLU A 268 15.29 9.86 15.41
N GLU A 269 14.50 10.44 14.53
CA GLU A 269 13.82 11.71 14.75
C GLU A 269 12.35 11.60 14.33
N SER A 270 11.48 12.33 14.99
CA SER A 270 10.05 12.38 14.69
C SER A 270 9.58 13.83 14.65
N TYR A 271 8.72 14.15 13.69
CA TYR A 271 8.12 15.47 13.54
C TYR A 271 6.61 15.47 13.76
N TRP A 272 6.05 14.40 14.31
CA TRP A 272 4.64 14.35 14.69
C TRP A 272 4.28 15.34 15.80
N ASP A 273 5.23 15.72 16.62
CA ASP A 273 5.07 16.72 17.68
C ASP A 273 4.79 18.14 17.19
N LEU A 274 4.96 18.41 15.88
CA LEU A 274 4.60 19.70 15.27
C LEU A 274 3.09 19.87 15.14
N PHE A 275 2.34 18.79 15.17
CA PHE A 275 0.89 18.71 14.94
C PHE A 275 0.12 18.38 16.21
N THR A 276 -1.13 18.82 16.30
CA THR A 276 -2.09 18.28 17.24
C THR A 276 -2.63 16.94 16.72
N GLN A 277 -3.23 16.13 17.60
CA GLN A 277 -3.85 14.86 17.18
C GLN A 277 -4.99 15.08 16.16
N GLU A 278 -5.73 16.17 16.29
CA GLU A 278 -6.79 16.54 15.36
C GLU A 278 -6.22 16.86 13.97
N GLU A 279 -5.18 17.66 13.88
CA GLU A 279 -4.50 17.98 12.62
C GLU A 279 -3.91 16.71 11.95
N ILE A 280 -3.30 15.83 12.74
CA ILE A 280 -2.82 14.54 12.25
C ILE A 280 -3.95 13.74 11.60
N ASN A 281 -5.08 13.63 12.27
CA ASN A 281 -6.25 12.90 11.79
C ASN A 281 -6.81 13.50 10.50
N LEU A 282 -6.99 14.82 10.47
CA LEU A 282 -7.56 15.53 9.32
C LEU A 282 -6.63 15.51 8.09
N LEU A 283 -5.33 15.70 8.29
CA LEU A 283 -4.35 15.63 7.20
C LEU A 283 -4.25 14.22 6.63
N TRP A 284 -4.28 13.18 7.49
CA TRP A 284 -4.33 11.80 7.04
C TRP A 284 -5.63 11.51 6.27
N GLU A 285 -6.79 11.96 6.75
CA GLU A 285 -8.07 11.78 6.07
C GLU A 285 -8.01 12.31 4.63
N ALA A 286 -7.47 13.52 4.43
CA ALA A 286 -7.32 14.10 3.10
C ALA A 286 -6.38 13.28 2.20
N ASP A 287 -5.24 12.81 2.71
CA ASP A 287 -4.29 12.01 1.92
C ASP A 287 -4.84 10.62 1.60
N SER A 288 -5.49 9.95 2.55
CA SER A 288 -6.17 8.66 2.33
C SER A 288 -7.30 8.79 1.30
N TYR A 289 -8.11 9.86 1.37
CA TYR A 289 -9.16 10.14 0.39
C TYR A 289 -8.61 10.33 -1.02
N ARG A 290 -7.45 10.95 -1.19
CA ARG A 290 -6.76 11.06 -2.48
C ARG A 290 -6.51 9.69 -3.12
N PHE A 291 -6.07 8.70 -2.32
CA PHE A 291 -5.86 7.34 -2.81
C PHE A 291 -7.19 6.61 -3.04
N PHE A 292 -8.17 6.78 -2.16
CA PHE A 292 -9.52 6.25 -2.35
C PHE A 292 -10.08 6.64 -3.71
N CYS A 293 -10.02 7.93 -4.08
CA CYS A 293 -10.53 8.42 -5.36
C CYS A 293 -9.68 7.97 -6.56
N SER A 294 -8.37 7.96 -6.41
CA SER A 294 -7.47 7.76 -7.56
C SER A 294 -7.10 6.30 -7.82
N LYS A 295 -7.30 5.39 -6.85
CA LYS A 295 -6.90 3.99 -6.93
C LYS A 295 -7.93 3.01 -6.33
N GLY A 296 -8.82 3.51 -5.49
CA GLY A 296 -9.83 2.76 -4.77
C GLY A 296 -11.21 2.78 -5.44
N PRO A 297 -12.27 2.48 -4.67
CA PRO A 297 -13.62 2.21 -5.19
C PRO A 297 -14.47 3.47 -5.42
N ASP A 298 -13.90 4.66 -5.46
CA ASP A 298 -14.64 5.89 -5.74
C ASP A 298 -15.37 5.82 -7.10
N ASP A 299 -16.61 6.26 -7.16
CA ASP A 299 -17.45 6.18 -8.35
C ASP A 299 -17.22 7.32 -9.35
N ILE A 300 -16.51 8.37 -8.96
CA ILE A 300 -16.39 9.61 -9.73
C ILE A 300 -15.72 9.40 -11.11
N GLN A 301 -14.92 8.36 -11.25
CA GLN A 301 -14.24 7.98 -12.49
C GLN A 301 -14.84 6.71 -13.13
N GLY A 302 -16.00 6.25 -12.63
CA GLY A 302 -16.68 5.07 -13.16
C GLY A 302 -15.87 3.77 -13.07
N GLY A 303 -14.94 3.68 -12.10
CA GLY A 303 -14.12 2.50 -11.86
C GLY A 303 -12.87 2.37 -12.73
N ARG A 304 -12.63 3.29 -13.68
CA ARG A 304 -11.42 3.21 -14.56
C ARG A 304 -10.13 3.18 -13.77
N GLN A 305 -10.05 3.92 -12.64
CA GLN A 305 -8.85 4.05 -11.82
C GLN A 305 -8.35 2.71 -11.26
N TRP A 306 -9.23 1.75 -11.00
CA TRP A 306 -8.82 0.40 -10.57
C TRP A 306 -8.90 -0.63 -11.70
N ALA A 307 -9.71 -0.40 -12.74
CA ALA A 307 -9.89 -1.34 -13.84
C ALA A 307 -8.59 -1.63 -14.62
N PHE A 308 -7.70 -0.65 -14.73
CA PHE A 308 -6.41 -0.85 -15.39
C PHE A 308 -5.53 -1.91 -14.71
N CYS A 309 -5.81 -2.24 -13.43
CA CYS A 309 -5.10 -3.31 -12.73
C CYS A 309 -5.43 -4.71 -13.26
N LYS A 310 -6.34 -4.83 -14.25
CA LYS A 310 -6.64 -6.10 -14.92
C LYS A 310 -5.39 -6.80 -15.45
N THR A 311 -4.40 -6.05 -15.94
CA THR A 311 -3.17 -6.64 -16.48
C THR A 311 -2.35 -7.38 -15.41
N LEU A 312 -2.33 -6.88 -14.18
CA LEU A 312 -1.73 -7.59 -13.05
C LEU A 312 -2.54 -8.84 -12.69
N ALA A 313 -3.87 -8.75 -12.67
CA ALA A 313 -4.75 -9.88 -12.41
C ALA A 313 -4.57 -10.97 -13.48
N GLU A 314 -4.48 -10.61 -14.76
CA GLU A 314 -4.16 -11.51 -15.86
C GLU A 314 -2.81 -12.21 -15.68
N ASP A 315 -1.77 -11.47 -15.25
CA ASP A 315 -0.45 -12.07 -15.01
C ASP A 315 -0.44 -12.98 -13.77
N PHE A 316 -1.28 -12.71 -12.75
CA PHE A 316 -1.46 -13.66 -11.65
C PHE A 316 -2.05 -14.98 -12.15
N VAL A 317 -3.06 -14.97 -12.99
CA VAL A 317 -3.72 -16.17 -13.53
C VAL A 317 -2.80 -16.88 -14.51
N LYS A 318 -2.46 -16.24 -15.63
CA LYS A 318 -1.67 -16.84 -16.73
C LYS A 318 -0.25 -17.22 -16.28
N GLY A 319 0.35 -16.37 -15.43
CA GLY A 319 1.68 -16.61 -14.87
C GLY A 319 1.72 -17.83 -13.95
N ALA A 320 0.69 -18.00 -13.10
CA ALA A 320 0.61 -19.18 -12.24
C ALA A 320 0.46 -20.49 -13.04
N GLU A 321 -0.42 -20.51 -14.05
CA GLU A 321 -0.59 -21.68 -14.91
C GLU A 321 0.71 -22.04 -15.62
N LYS A 322 1.35 -21.06 -16.24
CA LYS A 322 2.66 -21.26 -16.92
C LYS A 322 3.74 -21.76 -15.98
N ASP A 323 3.89 -21.15 -14.81
CA ASP A 323 4.93 -21.53 -13.86
C ASP A 323 4.72 -22.91 -13.27
N ILE A 324 3.45 -23.30 -13.02
CA ILE A 324 3.10 -24.65 -12.54
C ILE A 324 3.43 -25.69 -13.61
N GLU A 325 3.11 -25.42 -14.88
CA GLU A 325 3.43 -26.29 -16.01
C GLU A 325 4.95 -26.43 -16.20
N GLU A 326 5.71 -25.32 -16.11
CA GLU A 326 7.16 -25.30 -16.21
C GLU A 326 7.86 -25.84 -14.96
N GLY A 327 7.13 -26.13 -13.87
CA GLY A 327 7.67 -26.60 -12.59
C GLY A 327 8.49 -25.54 -11.85
N ARG A 328 8.16 -24.26 -11.99
CA ARG A 328 8.69 -23.17 -11.13
C ARG A 328 8.03 -23.27 -9.75
N CYS A 329 8.75 -22.86 -8.72
CA CYS A 329 8.22 -22.90 -7.36
C CYS A 329 7.70 -21.52 -6.88
N ALA A 330 8.11 -20.42 -7.51
CA ALA A 330 7.57 -19.10 -7.20
C ALA A 330 7.71 -18.13 -8.36
N ARG A 331 6.77 -17.15 -8.40
CA ARG A 331 6.88 -15.89 -9.14
C ARG A 331 6.78 -14.73 -8.17
N LEU A 332 7.80 -13.89 -8.15
CA LEU A 332 7.92 -12.75 -7.27
C LEU A 332 7.91 -11.46 -8.09
N ARG A 333 6.98 -10.56 -7.78
CA ARG A 333 6.84 -9.26 -8.46
C ARG A 333 7.11 -8.14 -7.48
N PHE A 334 7.81 -7.10 -7.93
CA PHE A 334 8.17 -5.94 -7.11
C PHE A 334 7.77 -4.64 -7.81
N GLY A 335 6.93 -3.86 -7.13
CA GLY A 335 6.37 -2.64 -7.69
C GLY A 335 5.93 -1.64 -6.62
N HIS A 336 4.68 -1.16 -6.74
CA HIS A 336 4.19 0.02 -6.04
C HIS A 336 2.88 -0.27 -5.28
N ASP A 337 2.60 0.58 -4.27
CA ASP A 337 1.35 0.62 -3.49
C ASP A 337 0.09 0.64 -4.36
N ILE A 338 0.07 1.52 -5.35
CA ILE A 338 -1.09 1.76 -6.21
C ILE A 338 -1.60 0.50 -6.94
N ALA A 339 -0.71 -0.43 -7.26
CA ALA A 339 -1.11 -1.69 -7.89
C ALA A 339 -1.82 -2.62 -6.89
N ILE A 340 -1.38 -2.66 -5.62
CA ILE A 340 -2.05 -3.44 -4.57
C ILE A 340 -3.44 -2.85 -4.29
N MET A 341 -3.54 -1.52 -4.10
CA MET A 341 -4.81 -0.82 -3.87
C MET A 341 -5.84 -1.18 -4.94
N SER A 342 -5.49 -0.95 -6.20
CA SER A 342 -6.41 -1.21 -7.32
C SER A 342 -6.67 -2.69 -7.55
N PHE A 343 -5.71 -3.58 -7.25
CA PHE A 343 -5.94 -5.02 -7.33
C PHE A 343 -6.99 -5.48 -6.31
N MET A 344 -6.88 -5.03 -5.06
CA MET A 344 -7.84 -5.37 -4.00
C MET A 344 -9.25 -4.87 -4.34
N THR A 345 -9.36 -3.65 -4.87
CA THR A 345 -10.63 -3.09 -5.36
C THR A 345 -11.18 -3.87 -6.56
N LEU A 346 -10.34 -4.16 -7.55
CA LEU A 346 -10.70 -4.97 -8.72
C LEU A 346 -11.24 -6.34 -8.32
N MET A 347 -10.62 -6.99 -7.35
CA MET A 347 -11.02 -8.30 -6.84
C MET A 347 -12.22 -8.23 -5.89
N ASN A 348 -12.81 -7.06 -5.69
CA ASN A 348 -13.98 -6.84 -4.82
C ASN A 348 -13.77 -7.37 -3.40
N ILE A 349 -12.57 -7.16 -2.85
CA ILE A 349 -12.22 -7.58 -1.49
C ILE A 349 -12.91 -6.64 -0.49
N ASP A 350 -13.45 -7.23 0.59
CA ASP A 350 -14.07 -6.48 1.68
C ASP A 350 -13.07 -5.48 2.30
N GLY A 351 -13.56 -4.29 2.68
CA GLY A 351 -12.72 -3.17 3.13
C GLY A 351 -11.92 -2.46 2.01
N TRP A 352 -12.09 -2.89 0.72
CA TRP A 352 -11.35 -2.31 -0.41
C TRP A 352 -12.25 -1.91 -1.58
N SER A 353 -13.51 -2.29 -1.58
CA SER A 353 -14.38 -2.19 -2.76
C SER A 353 -15.68 -1.43 -2.54
N THR A 354 -15.93 -0.94 -1.32
CA THR A 354 -17.17 -0.24 -0.99
C THR A 354 -17.03 1.25 -1.32
N PRO A 355 -17.85 1.80 -2.24
CA PRO A 355 -17.94 3.23 -2.46
C PRO A 355 -18.40 3.98 -1.21
N ALA A 356 -17.89 5.18 -0.98
CA ALA A 356 -18.27 6.01 0.15
C ALA A 356 -19.47 6.91 -0.21
N PRO A 357 -20.50 7.02 0.67
CA PRO A 357 -21.63 7.91 0.45
C PRO A 357 -21.22 9.39 0.38
N THR A 358 -20.24 9.79 1.20
CA THR A 358 -19.64 11.13 1.19
C THR A 358 -18.12 11.03 1.24
N PRO A 359 -17.37 12.09 0.86
CA PRO A 359 -15.92 12.10 0.98
C PRO A 359 -15.41 11.74 2.38
N HIS A 360 -16.07 12.20 3.43
CA HIS A 360 -15.68 11.95 4.81
C HIS A 360 -15.98 10.53 5.32
N ASP A 361 -16.90 9.80 4.68
CA ASP A 361 -17.17 8.41 5.03
C ASP A 361 -16.05 7.47 4.53
N ALA A 362 -15.28 7.92 3.56
CA ALA A 362 -14.22 7.09 2.95
C ALA A 362 -13.20 6.59 3.99
N LYS A 363 -12.86 7.40 5.01
CA LYS A 363 -11.88 7.03 6.04
C LYS A 363 -12.24 5.79 6.84
N ASP A 364 -13.55 5.53 7.00
CA ASP A 364 -14.04 4.39 7.80
C ASP A 364 -14.25 3.13 6.93
N LEU A 365 -14.26 3.29 5.60
CA LEU A 365 -14.47 2.21 4.62
C LEU A 365 -13.17 1.74 3.96
N TRP A 366 -12.15 2.58 3.93
CA TRP A 366 -10.92 2.31 3.20
C TRP A 366 -9.75 3.11 3.79
N GLN A 367 -8.64 2.47 4.07
CA GLN A 367 -7.48 3.09 4.71
C GLN A 367 -6.19 2.76 3.96
N ASP A 368 -5.46 3.80 3.54
CA ASP A 368 -4.22 3.69 2.79
C ASP A 368 -3.04 3.12 3.62
N TYR A 369 -3.08 3.24 4.95
CA TYR A 369 -2.07 2.65 5.84
C TYR A 369 -2.07 1.11 5.83
N ASN A 370 -3.10 0.47 5.25
CA ASN A 370 -3.12 -0.98 5.00
C ASN A 370 -2.25 -1.38 3.79
N VAL A 371 -1.71 -0.39 3.04
CA VAL A 371 -0.73 -0.59 1.98
C VAL A 371 0.59 0.08 2.36
N GLN A 372 1.09 -0.28 3.53
CA GLN A 372 2.32 0.23 4.12
C GLN A 372 3.57 -0.06 3.28
N MET A 373 4.72 0.51 3.66
CA MET A 373 6.01 0.21 3.04
C MET A 373 6.30 -1.30 3.11
N GLY A 374 6.57 -1.94 1.96
CA GLY A 374 6.75 -3.38 1.88
C GLY A 374 5.45 -4.20 1.83
N ALA A 375 4.28 -3.54 1.75
CA ALA A 375 3.00 -4.24 1.59
C ALA A 375 3.05 -5.25 0.45
N ASN A 376 2.35 -6.36 0.62
CA ASN A 376 2.38 -7.44 -0.37
C ASN A 376 1.09 -8.25 -0.39
N ILE A 377 0.81 -8.83 -1.56
CA ILE A 377 -0.24 -9.82 -1.75
C ILE A 377 0.38 -11.13 -2.19
N GLN A 378 -0.11 -12.23 -1.63
CA GLN A 378 0.45 -13.56 -1.87
C GLN A 378 -0.66 -14.56 -2.16
N PHE A 379 -0.50 -15.31 -3.26
CA PHE A 379 -1.26 -16.51 -3.56
C PHE A 379 -0.37 -17.71 -3.27
N VAL A 380 -0.74 -18.52 -2.30
CA VAL A 380 -0.02 -19.76 -1.97
C VAL A 380 -0.84 -20.96 -2.45
N PHE A 381 -0.25 -21.74 -3.34
CA PHE A 381 -0.88 -22.89 -3.99
C PHE A 381 -0.50 -24.18 -3.28
N TYR A 382 -1.50 -24.99 -3.02
CA TYR A 382 -1.36 -26.28 -2.34
C TYR A 382 -1.89 -27.41 -3.24
N LYS A 383 -1.24 -28.54 -3.21
CA LYS A 383 -1.61 -29.71 -4.02
C LYS A 383 -1.74 -30.95 -3.15
N ASN A 384 -2.74 -31.77 -3.42
CA ASN A 384 -2.90 -33.07 -2.82
C ASN A 384 -2.34 -34.20 -3.72
N ARG A 385 -2.39 -35.44 -3.24
CA ARG A 385 -1.89 -36.60 -4.00
C ARG A 385 -2.69 -36.93 -5.27
N LYS A 386 -3.95 -36.47 -5.37
CA LYS A 386 -4.80 -36.68 -6.56
C LYS A 386 -4.52 -35.61 -7.63
N GLY A 387 -3.80 -34.56 -7.29
CA GLY A 387 -3.51 -33.46 -8.20
C GLY A 387 -4.45 -32.27 -8.03
N ASP A 388 -5.43 -32.31 -7.11
CA ASP A 388 -6.32 -31.20 -6.84
C ASP A 388 -5.53 -30.02 -6.25
N ILE A 389 -5.81 -28.81 -6.71
CA ILE A 389 -5.11 -27.58 -6.30
C ILE A 389 -6.08 -26.67 -5.57
N ILE A 390 -5.66 -26.20 -4.40
CA ILE A 390 -6.32 -25.15 -3.66
C ILE A 390 -5.36 -23.98 -3.45
N VAL A 391 -5.91 -22.78 -3.27
CA VAL A 391 -5.15 -21.55 -3.13
C VAL A 391 -5.59 -20.79 -1.88
N ARG A 392 -4.62 -20.25 -1.15
CA ARG A 392 -4.83 -19.31 -0.05
C ARG A 392 -4.35 -17.93 -0.51
N PHE A 393 -5.15 -16.92 -0.24
CA PHE A 393 -4.81 -15.53 -0.54
C PHE A 393 -4.52 -14.75 0.74
N MET A 394 -3.50 -13.91 0.70
CA MET A 394 -3.09 -13.08 1.83
C MET A 394 -2.75 -11.67 1.37
N ASN A 395 -3.06 -10.69 2.23
CA ASN A 395 -2.54 -9.33 2.17
C ASN A 395 -1.67 -9.11 3.41
N ASN A 396 -0.45 -8.63 3.22
CA ASN A 396 0.51 -8.40 4.30
C ASN A 396 0.72 -9.61 5.23
N GLU A 397 0.75 -10.80 4.64
CA GLU A 397 0.94 -12.10 5.30
C GLU A 397 -0.27 -12.57 6.17
N GLU A 398 -1.38 -11.82 6.17
CA GLU A 398 -2.63 -12.18 6.85
C GLU A 398 -3.69 -12.68 5.85
N ASP A 399 -4.55 -13.61 6.29
CA ASP A 399 -5.61 -14.16 5.45
C ASP A 399 -6.63 -13.12 5.04
N VAL A 400 -6.92 -13.07 3.74
CA VAL A 400 -7.97 -12.24 3.16
C VAL A 400 -8.90 -13.11 2.34
N LEU A 401 -10.20 -12.87 2.46
CA LEU A 401 -11.22 -13.67 1.80
C LEU A 401 -11.66 -13.02 0.48
N PHE A 402 -11.77 -13.85 -0.55
CA PHE A 402 -12.51 -13.50 -1.76
C PHE A 402 -14.02 -13.62 -1.52
N PRO A 403 -14.86 -12.80 -2.15
CA PRO A 403 -16.32 -12.86 -2.00
C PRO A 403 -16.93 -14.01 -2.82
N ILE A 404 -16.38 -15.20 -2.68
CA ILE A 404 -16.87 -16.44 -3.26
C ILE A 404 -16.98 -17.51 -2.16
N GLU A 405 -17.94 -18.40 -2.30
CA GLU A 405 -18.12 -19.47 -1.32
C GLU A 405 -16.95 -20.45 -1.33
N SER A 406 -16.52 -20.85 -0.14
CA SER A 406 -15.57 -21.94 0.06
C SER A 406 -15.91 -22.74 1.31
N ALA A 407 -16.04 -24.06 1.15
CA ALA A 407 -16.23 -24.99 2.26
C ALA A 407 -14.98 -25.15 3.14
N ILE A 408 -13.83 -24.62 2.69
CA ILE A 408 -12.51 -24.77 3.33
C ILE A 408 -11.80 -23.42 3.52
N ALA A 409 -12.56 -22.31 3.64
CA ALA A 409 -11.99 -20.98 3.85
C ALA A 409 -10.91 -21.00 4.95
N PRO A 410 -9.78 -20.30 4.81
CA PRO A 410 -9.41 -19.32 3.77
C PRO A 410 -8.81 -19.92 2.48
N TYR A 411 -9.06 -21.18 2.21
CA TYR A 411 -8.61 -21.88 1.00
C TYR A 411 -9.74 -21.93 -0.02
N TYR A 412 -9.39 -21.82 -1.30
CA TYR A 412 -10.30 -21.86 -2.44
C TYR A 412 -9.84 -22.91 -3.44
N ASP A 413 -10.76 -23.63 -4.07
CA ASP A 413 -10.44 -24.42 -5.26
C ASP A 413 -9.86 -23.48 -6.33
N TRP A 414 -8.75 -23.89 -6.97
CA TRP A 414 -8.07 -23.03 -7.94
C TRP A 414 -8.94 -22.75 -9.17
N ALA A 415 -9.68 -23.71 -9.66
CA ALA A 415 -10.53 -23.49 -10.84
C ALA A 415 -11.66 -22.51 -10.53
N ALA A 416 -12.25 -22.58 -9.34
CA ALA A 416 -13.28 -21.65 -8.90
C ALA A 416 -12.72 -20.22 -8.70
N LEU A 417 -11.58 -20.09 -8.03
CA LEU A 417 -10.92 -18.79 -7.82
C LEU A 417 -10.48 -18.17 -9.15
N LYS A 418 -9.91 -18.97 -10.05
CA LYS A 418 -9.52 -18.53 -11.39
C LYS A 418 -10.72 -17.99 -12.16
N ALA A 419 -11.83 -18.74 -12.20
CA ALA A 419 -13.05 -18.31 -12.88
C ALA A 419 -13.58 -16.99 -12.34
N TYR A 420 -13.55 -16.80 -11.02
CA TYR A 420 -13.88 -15.51 -10.40
C TYR A 420 -12.94 -14.38 -10.84
N MET A 421 -11.63 -14.60 -10.81
CA MET A 421 -10.66 -13.57 -11.25
C MET A 421 -10.86 -13.23 -12.73
N GLU A 422 -11.13 -14.19 -13.60
CA GLU A 422 -11.43 -13.98 -15.01
C GLU A 422 -12.72 -13.18 -15.22
N GLU A 423 -13.76 -13.41 -14.42
CA GLU A 423 -14.98 -12.58 -14.41
C GLU A 423 -14.65 -11.13 -14.03
N ARG A 424 -13.85 -10.90 -12.98
CA ARG A 424 -13.44 -9.55 -12.57
C ARG A 424 -12.60 -8.86 -13.64
N ILE A 425 -11.74 -9.57 -14.33
CA ILE A 425 -10.98 -9.06 -15.49
C ILE A 425 -11.93 -8.62 -16.60
N ALA A 426 -12.95 -9.41 -16.94
CA ALA A 426 -13.93 -9.07 -17.95
C ALA A 426 -14.76 -7.83 -17.56
N VAL A 427 -15.11 -7.67 -16.27
CA VAL A 427 -15.74 -6.45 -15.75
C VAL A 427 -14.84 -5.23 -16.00
N ALA A 428 -13.55 -5.34 -15.68
CA ALA A 428 -12.59 -4.25 -15.89
C ALA A 428 -12.43 -3.90 -17.38
N GLU A 429 -12.38 -4.89 -18.27
CA GLU A 429 -12.34 -4.69 -19.71
C GLU A 429 -13.57 -3.91 -20.23
N LYS A 430 -14.76 -4.27 -19.75
CA LYS A 430 -15.98 -3.55 -20.07
C LYS A 430 -15.93 -2.11 -19.58
N ILE A 431 -15.49 -1.86 -18.36
CA ILE A 431 -15.33 -0.51 -17.81
C ILE A 431 -14.38 0.31 -18.68
N ILE A 432 -13.21 -0.22 -19.01
CA ILE A 432 -12.22 0.47 -19.85
C ILE A 432 -12.79 0.79 -21.23
N ALA A 433 -13.56 -0.13 -21.82
CA ALA A 433 -14.15 0.05 -23.15
C ALA A 433 -15.32 1.04 -23.18
N THR A 434 -16.11 1.15 -22.11
CA THR A 434 -17.35 1.93 -22.08
C THR A 434 -17.22 3.27 -21.36
N THR A 435 -16.27 3.43 -20.45
CA THR A 435 -16.07 4.66 -19.69
C THR A 435 -15.09 5.55 -20.44
N GLN A 436 -15.53 6.73 -20.88
CA GLN A 436 -14.63 7.69 -21.50
C GLN A 436 -13.74 8.37 -20.45
N ALA A 437 -12.51 8.71 -20.85
CA ALA A 437 -11.70 9.60 -20.05
C ALA A 437 -12.45 10.96 -19.89
N PRO A 438 -12.41 11.58 -18.69
CA PRO A 438 -13.01 12.88 -18.51
C PRO A 438 -12.43 13.89 -19.50
N PRO A 439 -13.24 14.81 -20.04
CA PRO A 439 -12.73 15.84 -20.93
C PRO A 439 -11.68 16.68 -20.22
N LYS A 440 -10.65 17.08 -20.95
CA LYS A 440 -9.67 18.05 -20.44
C LYS A 440 -10.43 19.35 -20.07
N LYS A 441 -10.31 19.79 -18.82
CA LYS A 441 -10.74 21.13 -18.39
C LYS A 441 -9.72 22.17 -18.79
#